data_58b30b60dbcfa1585fca2ebd25f191c9
#
_entry.id   58b30b60dbcfa1585fca2ebd25f191c9
#
_cell.length_a   1.000
_cell.length_b   1.000
_cell.length_c   1.000
_cell.angle_alpha   90.00
_cell.angle_beta   90.00
_cell.angle_gamma   90.00
#
_symmetry.space_group_name_H-M   'P 1'
#
loop_
_entity.id
_entity.type
_entity.pdbx_description
1 polymer ?
#
loop_
_entity_poly.entity_id
_entity_poly.type
_entity_poly.pdbx_seq_one_letter_code
_entity_poly.pdbx_strand_id
1 'polypeptide(L)'
;MKAKRIELFLEHFMFGSRWLLVPFYIGLIAGIALLLVKFTKAFFALIPTVFGGDGGEALLGILTLVDITLVANLLLIIIFAGYENFVSKIDTGDNEDRPEWMGHVGFSDLKLKLIGSIVAISGIELLKYFINVKEVLAEPNGNYQLAWLVGIHLTLVFSGVMFALMDRIAASNHGAKSK
;
A
#
# COMPACT_ATOMS: atom_id res chain seq x y z
N MET A 1 -34.78 20.73 -25.62
CA MET A 1 -33.56 20.50 -26.43
C MET A 1 -32.27 21.05 -25.81
N LYS A 2 -32.26 22.24 -25.19
CA LYS A 2 -31.03 22.81 -24.54
C LYS A 2 -30.57 22.02 -23.30
N ALA A 3 -31.49 21.56 -22.46
CA ALA A 3 -31.14 20.78 -21.25
C ALA A 3 -30.41 19.48 -21.60
N LYS A 4 -30.87 18.74 -22.60
CA LYS A 4 -30.26 17.48 -23.04
C LYS A 4 -28.84 17.66 -23.63
N ARG A 5 -28.56 18.81 -24.23
CA ARG A 5 -27.19 19.14 -24.71
C ARG A 5 -26.24 19.49 -23.58
N ILE A 6 -26.72 20.16 -22.54
CA ILE A 6 -25.93 20.48 -21.35
C ILE A 6 -25.63 19.19 -20.56
N GLU A 7 -26.61 18.30 -20.44
CA GLU A 7 -26.48 17.01 -19.80
C GLU A 7 -25.41 16.14 -20.51
N LEU A 8 -25.50 15.99 -21.83
CA LEU A 8 -24.51 15.27 -22.64
C LEU A 8 -23.10 15.89 -22.56
N PHE A 9 -23.00 17.22 -22.51
CA PHE A 9 -21.72 17.89 -22.35
C PHE A 9 -21.11 17.63 -20.97
N LEU A 10 -21.92 17.72 -19.92
CA LEU A 10 -21.49 17.41 -18.54
C LEU A 10 -21.07 15.95 -18.39
N GLU A 11 -21.84 15.03 -18.95
CA GLU A 11 -21.48 13.61 -18.96
C GLU A 11 -20.13 13.38 -19.65
N HIS A 12 -19.94 13.92 -20.83
CA HIS A 12 -18.69 13.79 -21.59
C HIS A 12 -17.49 14.40 -20.84
N PHE A 13 -17.69 15.54 -20.21
CA PHE A 13 -16.69 16.21 -19.40
C PHE A 13 -16.35 15.38 -18.15
N MET A 14 -17.35 14.86 -17.45
CA MET A 14 -17.16 14.00 -16.28
C MET A 14 -16.43 12.71 -16.65
N PHE A 15 -16.83 12.04 -17.74
CA PHE A 15 -16.14 10.84 -18.22
C PHE A 15 -14.71 11.14 -18.71
N GLY A 16 -14.48 12.29 -19.31
CA GLY A 16 -13.14 12.72 -19.73
C GLY A 16 -12.22 13.05 -18.57
N SER A 17 -12.76 13.54 -17.45
CA SER A 17 -11.97 13.94 -16.29
C SER A 17 -11.19 12.77 -15.64
N ARG A 18 -11.63 11.52 -15.83
CA ARG A 18 -10.91 10.31 -15.35
C ARG A 18 -9.49 10.21 -15.89
N TRP A 19 -9.23 10.71 -17.11
CA TRP A 19 -7.90 10.71 -17.72
C TRP A 19 -6.91 11.66 -17.03
N LEU A 20 -7.40 12.60 -16.20
CA LEU A 20 -6.56 13.44 -15.36
C LEU A 20 -5.85 12.65 -14.25
N LEU A 21 -6.27 11.39 -13.98
CA LEU A 21 -5.59 10.50 -13.02
C LEU A 21 -4.36 9.81 -13.63
N VAL A 22 -4.27 9.69 -14.96
CA VAL A 22 -3.16 8.98 -15.63
C VAL A 22 -1.79 9.54 -15.26
N PRO A 23 -1.55 10.87 -15.24
CA PRO A 23 -0.27 11.43 -14.82
C PRO A 23 0.13 11.04 -13.40
N PHE A 24 -0.83 10.88 -12.48
CA PHE A 24 -0.55 10.43 -11.10
C PHE A 24 -0.03 9.00 -11.09
N TYR A 25 -0.63 8.09 -11.87
CA TYR A 25 -0.15 6.70 -11.97
C TYR A 25 1.22 6.63 -12.61
N ILE A 26 1.51 7.44 -13.63
CA ILE A 26 2.86 7.56 -14.21
C ILE A 26 3.86 8.03 -13.15
N GLY A 27 3.49 9.01 -12.33
CA GLY A 27 4.30 9.47 -11.20
C GLY A 27 4.57 8.37 -10.17
N LEU A 28 3.57 7.53 -9.87
CA LEU A 28 3.74 6.39 -8.97
C LEU A 28 4.65 5.31 -9.57
N ILE A 29 4.60 5.05 -10.88
CA ILE A 29 5.54 4.15 -11.58
C ILE A 29 6.97 4.69 -11.45
N ALA A 30 7.18 5.99 -11.64
CA ALA A 30 8.46 6.63 -11.39
C ALA A 30 8.90 6.48 -9.93
N GLY A 31 7.95 6.55 -8.98
CA GLY A 31 8.18 6.26 -7.56
C GLY A 31 8.73 4.86 -7.32
N ILE A 32 8.19 3.83 -8.01
CA ILE A 32 8.72 2.45 -7.93
C ILE A 32 10.17 2.39 -8.46
N ALA A 33 10.47 3.09 -9.55
CA ALA A 33 11.85 3.16 -10.07
C ALA A 33 12.82 3.80 -9.06
N LEU A 34 12.39 4.85 -8.35
CA LEU A 34 13.18 5.45 -7.26
C LEU A 34 13.37 4.50 -6.09
N LEU A 35 12.34 3.73 -5.72
CA LEU A 35 12.45 2.69 -4.68
C LEU A 35 13.42 1.59 -5.10
N LEU A 36 13.47 1.20 -6.37
CA LEU A 36 14.45 0.24 -6.88
C LEU A 36 15.89 0.76 -6.70
N VAL A 37 16.14 2.04 -6.98
CA VAL A 37 17.45 2.65 -6.72
C VAL A 37 17.79 2.63 -5.23
N LYS A 38 16.82 2.96 -4.36
CA LYS A 38 16.99 2.92 -2.90
C LYS A 38 17.27 1.49 -2.42
N PHE A 39 16.53 0.51 -2.92
CA PHE A 39 16.72 -0.91 -2.63
C PHE A 39 18.12 -1.37 -3.01
N THR A 40 18.57 -1.06 -4.22
CA THR A 40 19.89 -1.44 -4.72
C THR A 40 21.01 -0.86 -3.85
N LYS A 41 20.90 0.41 -3.46
CA LYS A 41 21.87 1.04 -2.54
C LYS A 41 21.88 0.36 -1.18
N ALA A 42 20.71 0.09 -0.60
CA ALA A 42 20.58 -0.59 0.70
C ALA A 42 21.12 -2.04 0.63
N PHE A 43 20.88 -2.75 -0.49
CA PHE A 43 21.39 -4.09 -0.72
C PHE A 43 22.91 -4.12 -0.74
N PHE A 44 23.56 -3.25 -1.50
CA PHE A 44 25.03 -3.19 -1.53
C PHE A 44 25.64 -2.74 -0.19
N ALA A 45 24.97 -1.86 0.54
CA ALA A 45 25.40 -1.44 1.87
C ALA A 45 25.29 -2.57 2.92
N LEU A 46 24.38 -3.54 2.71
CA LEU A 46 24.20 -4.68 3.59
C LEU A 46 25.32 -5.72 3.46
N ILE A 47 25.93 -5.86 2.28
CA ILE A 47 26.94 -6.91 2.03
C ILE A 47 28.09 -6.86 3.06
N PRO A 48 28.77 -5.75 3.32
CA PRO A 48 29.86 -5.71 4.29
C PRO A 48 29.39 -5.98 5.73
N THR A 49 28.16 -5.61 6.11
CA THR A 49 27.64 -5.85 7.47
C THR A 49 27.35 -7.33 7.73
N VAL A 50 26.98 -8.11 6.71
CA VAL A 50 26.76 -9.56 6.82
C VAL A 50 28.06 -10.30 7.07
N PHE A 51 29.19 -9.85 6.46
CA PHE A 51 30.48 -10.54 6.56
C PHE A 51 31.39 -10.02 7.69
N GLY A 52 31.18 -8.81 8.19
CA GLY A 52 32.09 -8.19 9.16
C GLY A 52 31.41 -7.43 10.30
N GLY A 53 30.07 -7.34 10.30
CA GLY A 53 29.29 -6.58 11.26
C GLY A 53 28.67 -7.41 12.38
N ASP A 54 28.02 -6.72 13.32
CA ASP A 54 27.18 -7.34 14.33
C ASP A 54 25.90 -7.89 13.69
N GLY A 55 25.42 -9.04 14.15
CA GLY A 55 24.21 -9.69 13.63
C GLY A 55 22.96 -8.79 13.69
N GLY A 56 22.91 -7.84 14.61
CA GLY A 56 21.85 -6.85 14.72
C GLY A 56 21.80 -5.89 13.54
N GLU A 57 22.94 -5.38 13.07
CA GLU A 57 23.02 -4.49 11.91
C GLU A 57 22.59 -5.19 10.61
N ALA A 58 23.02 -6.45 10.43
CA ALA A 58 22.62 -7.25 9.29
C ALA A 58 21.10 -7.47 9.27
N LEU A 59 20.49 -7.76 10.41
CA LEU A 59 19.04 -7.94 10.53
C LEU A 59 18.28 -6.64 10.20
N LEU A 60 18.74 -5.50 10.71
CA LEU A 60 18.16 -4.19 10.40
C LEU A 60 18.26 -3.86 8.90
N GLY A 61 19.38 -4.20 8.26
CA GLY A 61 19.56 -4.05 6.83
C GLY A 61 18.55 -4.90 6.02
N ILE A 62 18.36 -6.17 6.41
CA ILE A 62 17.37 -7.04 5.78
C ILE A 62 15.94 -6.49 5.98
N LEU A 63 15.58 -6.06 7.19
CA LEU A 63 14.27 -5.45 7.44
C LEU A 63 14.05 -4.18 6.61
N THR A 64 15.11 -3.40 6.36
CA THR A 64 15.04 -2.24 5.47
C THR A 64 14.74 -2.64 4.02
N LEU A 65 15.32 -3.72 3.51
CA LEU A 65 15.01 -4.24 2.17
C LEU A 65 13.56 -4.73 2.09
N VAL A 66 13.07 -5.44 3.11
CA VAL A 66 11.68 -5.89 3.18
C VAL A 66 10.72 -4.70 3.19
N ASP A 67 11.02 -3.66 3.99
CA ASP A 67 10.22 -2.43 4.07
C ASP A 67 10.08 -1.74 2.69
N ILE A 68 11.21 -1.52 1.99
CA ILE A 68 11.20 -0.95 0.64
C ILE A 68 10.35 -1.80 -0.31
N THR A 69 10.46 -3.13 -0.23
CA THR A 69 9.71 -4.05 -1.08
C THR A 69 8.21 -3.99 -0.79
N LEU A 70 7.79 -3.90 0.48
CA LEU A 70 6.39 -3.75 0.85
C LEU A 70 5.80 -2.44 0.33
N VAL A 71 6.54 -1.33 0.43
CA VAL A 71 6.11 -0.04 -0.14
C VAL A 71 5.98 -0.14 -1.66
N ALA A 72 6.91 -0.79 -2.36
CA ALA A 72 6.83 -0.99 -3.80
C ALA A 72 5.60 -1.84 -4.19
N ASN A 73 5.33 -2.92 -3.47
CA ASN A 73 4.14 -3.75 -3.67
C ASN A 73 2.85 -2.97 -3.42
N LEU A 74 2.82 -2.12 -2.38
CA LEU A 74 1.69 -1.24 -2.10
C LEU A 74 1.44 -0.27 -3.27
N LEU A 75 2.49 0.38 -3.78
CA LEU A 75 2.37 1.26 -4.96
C LEU A 75 1.85 0.50 -6.18
N LEU A 76 2.34 -0.72 -6.42
CA LEU A 76 1.89 -1.56 -7.53
C LEU A 76 0.39 -1.84 -7.45
N ILE A 77 -0.10 -2.22 -6.27
CA ILE A 77 -1.53 -2.46 -6.02
C ILE A 77 -2.35 -1.18 -6.29
N ILE A 78 -1.89 -0.01 -5.80
CA ILE A 78 -2.55 1.27 -6.02
C ILE A 78 -2.61 1.61 -7.51
N ILE A 79 -1.51 1.40 -8.26
CA ILE A 79 -1.44 1.71 -9.69
C ILE A 79 -2.43 0.86 -10.46
N PHE A 80 -2.33 -0.47 -10.37
CA PHE A 80 -3.17 -1.36 -11.17
C PHE A 80 -4.63 -1.25 -10.78
N ALA A 81 -4.92 -1.38 -9.51
CA ALA A 81 -6.29 -1.39 -9.05
C ALA A 81 -6.93 0.00 -9.11
N GLY A 82 -6.17 1.07 -8.88
CA GLY A 82 -6.65 2.44 -9.06
C GLY A 82 -6.91 2.76 -10.53
N TYR A 83 -6.00 2.41 -11.43
CA TYR A 83 -6.20 2.60 -12.87
C TYR A 83 -7.43 1.84 -13.37
N GLU A 84 -7.57 0.56 -13.03
CA GLU A 84 -8.67 -0.29 -13.47
C GLU A 84 -10.04 0.18 -12.93
N ASN A 85 -10.10 0.65 -11.70
CA ASN A 85 -11.35 1.12 -11.10
C ASN A 85 -11.77 2.53 -11.54
N PHE A 86 -10.81 3.43 -11.78
CA PHE A 86 -11.10 4.86 -11.98
C PHE A 86 -10.85 5.35 -13.41
N VAL A 87 -9.95 4.73 -14.17
CA VAL A 87 -9.59 5.21 -15.52
C VAL A 87 -10.16 4.30 -16.59
N SER A 88 -9.67 3.07 -16.71
CA SER A 88 -10.09 2.13 -17.74
C SER A 88 -9.71 0.71 -17.36
N LYS A 89 -10.50 -0.26 -17.85
CA LYS A 89 -10.12 -1.68 -17.76
C LYS A 89 -8.83 -1.91 -18.53
N ILE A 90 -7.92 -2.66 -17.92
CA ILE A 90 -6.67 -3.05 -18.57
C ILE A 90 -6.99 -4.25 -19.47
N ASP A 91 -6.90 -4.05 -20.78
CA ASP A 91 -7.01 -5.14 -21.75
C ASP A 91 -5.63 -5.80 -21.87
N THR A 92 -5.49 -6.94 -21.22
CA THR A 92 -4.25 -7.75 -21.27
C THR A 92 -4.31 -8.85 -22.32
N GLY A 93 -5.40 -8.95 -23.09
CA GLY A 93 -5.64 -10.08 -24.01
C GLY A 93 -5.60 -11.43 -23.27
N ASP A 94 -5.24 -12.51 -24.00
CA ASP A 94 -5.08 -13.87 -23.44
C ASP A 94 -3.68 -14.11 -22.80
N ASN A 95 -3.07 -13.09 -22.20
CA ASN A 95 -1.78 -13.27 -21.52
C ASN A 95 -1.94 -14.17 -20.28
N GLU A 96 -1.31 -15.34 -20.31
CA GLU A 96 -1.25 -16.32 -19.20
C GLU A 96 -0.61 -15.73 -17.93
N ASP A 97 0.23 -14.69 -18.05
CA ASP A 97 0.93 -14.02 -16.93
C ASP A 97 0.07 -12.99 -16.18
N ARG A 98 -1.24 -12.94 -16.46
CA ARG A 98 -2.15 -12.03 -15.74
C ARG A 98 -2.28 -12.49 -14.30
N PRO A 99 -1.90 -11.66 -13.30
CA PRO A 99 -2.13 -11.99 -11.90
C PRO A 99 -3.62 -12.26 -11.66
N GLU A 100 -3.96 -13.36 -10.97
CA GLU A 100 -5.37 -13.77 -10.71
C GLU A 100 -6.20 -12.68 -10.02
N TRP A 101 -5.55 -11.77 -9.28
CA TRP A 101 -6.21 -10.66 -8.62
C TRP A 101 -6.58 -9.50 -9.56
N MET A 102 -6.00 -9.42 -10.76
CA MET A 102 -6.28 -8.35 -11.74
C MET A 102 -7.64 -8.60 -12.40
N GLY A 103 -8.52 -7.61 -12.38
CA GLY A 103 -9.87 -7.69 -12.96
C GLY A 103 -10.97 -8.23 -12.04
N HIS A 104 -10.61 -8.70 -10.84
CA HIS A 104 -11.57 -9.20 -9.83
C HIS A 104 -11.52 -8.41 -8.53
N VAL A 105 -10.64 -7.40 -8.43
CA VAL A 105 -10.47 -6.61 -7.22
C VAL A 105 -11.56 -5.56 -7.13
N GLY A 106 -12.60 -5.85 -6.37
CA GLY A 106 -13.60 -4.86 -5.99
C GLY A 106 -12.97 -3.73 -5.16
N PHE A 107 -13.64 -2.58 -5.09
CA PHE A 107 -13.18 -1.43 -4.30
C PHE A 107 -12.99 -1.77 -2.81
N SER A 108 -13.77 -2.70 -2.26
CA SER A 108 -13.64 -3.21 -0.91
C SER A 108 -12.36 -4.04 -0.71
N ASP A 109 -12.06 -4.92 -1.65
CA ASP A 109 -10.85 -5.76 -1.59
C ASP A 109 -9.57 -4.91 -1.66
N LEU A 110 -9.61 -3.84 -2.46
CA LEU A 110 -8.53 -2.84 -2.50
C LEU A 110 -8.27 -2.21 -1.14
N LYS A 111 -9.32 -1.73 -0.48
CA LYS A 111 -9.18 -1.10 0.85
C LYS A 111 -8.53 -2.05 1.84
N LEU A 112 -8.96 -3.32 1.88
CA LEU A 112 -8.38 -4.32 2.79
C LEU A 112 -6.90 -4.62 2.47
N LYS A 113 -6.54 -4.75 1.18
CA LYS A 113 -5.14 -4.95 0.78
C LYS A 113 -4.26 -3.74 1.13
N LEU A 114 -4.76 -2.52 0.90
CA LEU A 114 -4.05 -1.29 1.26
C LEU A 114 -3.82 -1.19 2.76
N ILE A 115 -4.85 -1.42 3.57
CA ILE A 115 -4.76 -1.37 5.02
C ILE A 115 -3.83 -2.46 5.53
N GLY A 116 -3.93 -3.69 5.01
CA GLY A 116 -3.04 -4.79 5.37
C GLY A 116 -1.57 -4.45 5.09
N SER A 117 -1.27 -3.83 3.95
CA SER A 117 0.08 -3.37 3.62
C SER A 117 0.58 -2.28 4.57
N ILE A 118 -0.27 -1.29 4.91
CA ILE A 118 0.08 -0.22 5.86
C ILE A 118 0.34 -0.80 7.26
N VAL A 119 -0.47 -1.75 7.72
CA VAL A 119 -0.28 -2.44 9.00
C VAL A 119 1.04 -3.22 8.98
N ALA A 120 1.36 -3.92 7.89
CA ALA A 120 2.62 -4.65 7.76
C ALA A 120 3.83 -3.70 7.80
N ILE A 121 3.80 -2.59 7.08
CA ILE A 121 4.86 -1.57 7.08
C ILE A 121 5.04 -0.99 8.49
N SER A 122 3.96 -0.61 9.16
CA SER A 122 4.03 -0.08 10.53
C SER A 122 4.56 -1.11 11.54
N GLY A 123 4.25 -2.40 11.34
CA GLY A 123 4.78 -3.50 12.15
C GLY A 123 6.29 -3.71 11.98
N ILE A 124 6.80 -3.61 10.75
CA ILE A 124 8.25 -3.69 10.48
C ILE A 124 8.96 -2.48 11.08
N GLU A 125 8.41 -1.29 10.96
CA GLU A 125 9.00 -0.11 11.57
C GLU A 125 9.08 -0.26 13.09
N LEU A 126 8.02 -0.74 13.74
CA LEU A 126 8.00 -1.03 15.17
C LEU A 126 9.05 -2.11 15.54
N LEU A 127 9.23 -3.15 14.70
CA LEU A 127 10.22 -4.19 14.91
C LEU A 127 11.65 -3.64 14.87
N LYS A 128 11.97 -2.69 13.99
CA LYS A 128 13.27 -2.00 13.95
C LYS A 128 13.58 -1.30 15.28
N TYR A 129 12.59 -0.60 15.85
CA TYR A 129 12.72 0.04 17.17
C TYR A 129 12.84 -1.00 18.30
N PHE A 130 12.17 -2.13 18.20
CA PHE A 130 12.24 -3.19 19.19
C PHE A 130 13.63 -3.84 19.26
N ILE A 131 14.27 -4.06 18.10
CA ILE A 131 15.65 -4.60 18.04
C ILE A 131 16.64 -3.68 18.75
N ASN A 132 16.46 -2.36 18.60
CA ASN A 132 17.32 -1.32 19.20
C ASN A 132 16.72 -0.72 20.48
N VAL A 133 15.81 -1.43 21.16
CA VAL A 133 15.03 -0.89 22.27
C VAL A 133 15.89 -0.32 23.41
N LYS A 134 17.05 -0.92 23.70
CA LYS A 134 17.97 -0.44 24.75
C LYS A 134 18.54 0.94 24.41
N GLU A 135 18.90 1.17 23.15
CA GLU A 135 19.43 2.44 22.66
C GLU A 135 18.32 3.49 22.63
N VAL A 136 17.14 3.13 22.12
CA VAL A 136 15.96 3.99 22.10
C VAL A 136 15.56 4.46 23.51
N LEU A 137 15.56 3.54 24.49
CA LEU A 137 15.22 3.87 25.87
C LEU A 137 16.30 4.69 26.59
N ALA A 138 17.53 4.71 26.10
CA ALA A 138 18.61 5.55 26.61
C ALA A 138 18.48 7.02 26.17
N GLU A 139 17.69 7.31 25.12
CA GLU A 139 17.43 8.66 24.68
C GLU A 139 16.44 9.40 25.61
N PRO A 140 16.55 10.73 25.75
CA PRO A 140 15.73 11.54 26.70
C PRO A 140 14.20 11.37 26.54
N ASN A 141 13.71 11.01 25.36
CA ASN A 141 12.29 10.84 25.05
C ASN A 141 11.97 9.45 24.46
N GLY A 142 12.84 8.46 24.61
CA GLY A 142 12.73 7.15 23.98
C GLY A 142 11.43 6.40 24.36
N ASN A 143 11.04 6.44 25.64
CA ASN A 143 9.77 5.87 26.10
C ASN A 143 8.55 6.49 25.42
N TYR A 144 8.57 7.82 25.24
CA TYR A 144 7.48 8.54 24.60
C TYR A 144 7.39 8.24 23.10
N GLN A 145 8.53 8.17 22.43
CA GLN A 145 8.60 7.77 21.00
C GLN A 145 8.06 6.35 20.80
N LEU A 146 8.51 5.41 21.63
CA LEU A 146 8.05 4.02 21.56
C LEU A 146 6.55 3.90 21.83
N ALA A 147 6.02 4.62 22.82
CA ALA A 147 4.58 4.64 23.12
C ALA A 147 3.75 5.15 21.93
N TRP A 148 4.21 6.20 21.25
CA TRP A 148 3.56 6.72 20.05
C TRP A 148 3.59 5.73 18.88
N LEU A 149 4.71 5.07 18.63
CA LEU A 149 4.84 4.07 17.57
C LEU A 149 3.89 2.89 17.81
N VAL A 150 3.85 2.37 19.05
CA VAL A 150 2.91 1.32 19.44
C VAL A 150 1.47 1.80 19.29
N GLY A 151 1.15 3.01 19.74
CA GLY A 151 -0.19 3.60 19.64
C GLY A 151 -0.65 3.74 18.18
N ILE A 152 0.21 4.23 17.30
CA ILE A 152 -0.08 4.35 15.85
C ILE A 152 -0.31 2.96 15.26
N HIS A 153 0.57 1.99 15.53
CA HIS A 153 0.44 0.63 15.02
C HIS A 153 -0.89 -0.01 15.46
N LEU A 154 -1.23 0.07 16.75
CA LEU A 154 -2.49 -0.47 17.27
C LEU A 154 -3.71 0.22 16.65
N THR A 155 -3.65 1.53 16.42
CA THR A 155 -4.72 2.29 15.74
C THR A 155 -4.91 1.80 14.30
N LEU A 156 -3.82 1.54 13.56
CA LEU A 156 -3.87 1.01 12.21
C LEU A 156 -4.44 -0.42 12.18
N VAL A 157 -4.01 -1.29 13.10
CA VAL A 157 -4.55 -2.65 13.25
C VAL A 157 -6.04 -2.60 13.56
N PHE A 158 -6.46 -1.78 14.54
CA PHE A 158 -7.87 -1.62 14.91
C PHE A 158 -8.70 -1.10 13.72
N SER A 159 -8.22 -0.09 13.02
CA SER A 159 -8.87 0.44 11.80
C SER A 159 -9.02 -0.66 10.75
N GLY A 160 -7.99 -1.48 10.52
CA GLY A 160 -8.04 -2.61 9.59
C GLY A 160 -9.11 -3.64 9.96
N VAL A 161 -9.19 -4.01 11.23
CA VAL A 161 -10.21 -4.93 11.73
C VAL A 161 -11.60 -4.34 11.56
N MET A 162 -11.80 -3.05 11.87
CA MET A 162 -13.09 -2.38 11.71
C MET A 162 -13.53 -2.32 10.25
N PHE A 163 -12.61 -2.04 9.30
CA PHE A 163 -12.93 -2.08 7.88
C PHE A 163 -13.33 -3.49 7.42
N ALA A 164 -12.59 -4.53 7.83
CA ALA A 164 -12.94 -5.92 7.51
C ALA A 164 -14.31 -6.32 8.06
N LEU A 165 -14.66 -5.88 9.28
CA LEU A 165 -15.98 -6.10 9.87
C LEU A 165 -17.09 -5.37 9.11
N MET A 166 -16.87 -4.12 8.71
CA MET A 166 -17.84 -3.36 7.91
C MET A 166 -18.12 -4.05 6.58
N ASP A 167 -17.07 -4.51 5.87
CA ASP A 167 -17.23 -5.21 4.60
C ASP A 167 -17.99 -6.53 4.77
N ARG A 168 -17.72 -7.28 5.84
CA ARG A 168 -18.44 -8.52 6.16
C ARG A 168 -19.92 -8.26 6.42
N ILE A 169 -20.25 -7.22 7.18
CA ILE A 169 -21.63 -6.83 7.49
C ILE A 169 -22.35 -6.37 6.20
N ALA A 170 -21.68 -5.57 5.37
CA ALA A 170 -22.23 -5.11 4.10
C ALA A 170 -22.54 -6.28 3.15
N ALA A 171 -21.63 -7.25 3.04
CA ALA A 171 -21.82 -8.45 2.22
C ALA A 171 -22.99 -9.32 2.72
N SER A 172 -23.15 -9.50 4.03
CA SER A 172 -24.25 -10.26 4.61
C SER A 172 -25.62 -9.64 4.34
N ASN A 173 -25.70 -8.29 4.35
CA ASN A 173 -26.93 -7.56 4.09
C ASN A 173 -27.36 -7.61 2.60
N HIS A 174 -26.42 -7.73 1.67
CA HIS A 174 -26.72 -7.90 0.24
C HIS A 174 -27.21 -9.31 -0.08
N GLY A 175 -26.65 -10.34 0.55
CA GLY A 175 -27.11 -11.72 0.40
C GLY A 175 -28.52 -12.00 0.99
N ALA A 176 -28.94 -11.22 1.99
CA ALA A 176 -30.26 -11.34 2.59
C ALA A 176 -31.39 -10.70 1.75
N LYS A 177 -31.07 -9.76 0.84
CA LYS A 177 -32.03 -9.09 -0.05
C LYS A 177 -32.27 -9.82 -1.37
N SER A 178 -31.49 -10.86 -1.69
CA SER A 178 -31.61 -11.63 -2.95
C SER A 178 -32.34 -12.96 -2.77
N LYS A 179 -32.90 -13.21 -1.60
CA LYS A 179 -33.85 -14.31 -1.30
C LYS A 179 -35.23 -13.75 -1.04
#